data_f93bc0e3bca4e0ba4e87e3cabdd332b3
#
_entry.id   f93bc0e3bca4e0ba4e87e3cabdd332b3
#
_cell.length_a   1.000
_cell.length_b   1.000
_cell.length_c   1.000
_cell.angle_alpha   90.00
_cell.angle_beta   90.00
_cell.angle_gamma   90.00
#
_symmetry.space_group_name_H-M   'P 1'
#
loop_
_entity.id
_entity.type
_entity.pdbx_description
1 polymer ?
#
loop_
_entity_poly.entity_id
_entity_poly.type
_entity_poly.pdbx_seq_one_letter_code
_entity_poly.pdbx_strand_id
1 'polypeptide(L)'
;MTSGTIQKELANCCAEAVTQAIKEEMGDCLFSVLVDESRDISVKEQMAIVLRFVNKKGEVIERFLGIKHVKDTTSESLKKALVEMLSDHGLVVAKLRGQGYDGASNMIGEFNGLQKLIRDENPYAFYIHCFAHQLQLVVSKCCSSLEDFFEYVTSIVSSTSASCKRKDLLLHKHRLNLLSKLESGEISSGRGKQ
;
A
#
# COMPACT_ATOMS: atom_id res chain seq x y z
N MET A 1 -15.89 -24.83 -16.25
CA MET A 1 -15.86 -23.47 -15.63
C MET A 1 -16.10 -23.64 -14.14
N THR A 2 -15.18 -23.22 -13.28
CA THR A 2 -15.34 -23.27 -11.81
C THR A 2 -16.29 -22.17 -11.34
N SER A 3 -17.17 -22.47 -10.37
CA SER A 3 -18.09 -21.46 -9.83
C SER A 3 -17.32 -20.32 -9.14
N GLY A 4 -17.89 -19.12 -9.10
CA GLY A 4 -17.27 -17.96 -8.44
C GLY A 4 -16.96 -18.20 -6.95
N THR A 5 -17.73 -19.09 -6.30
CA THR A 5 -17.48 -19.53 -4.91
C THR A 5 -16.18 -20.31 -4.81
N ILE A 6 -15.98 -21.32 -5.67
CA ILE A 6 -14.75 -22.14 -5.68
C ILE A 6 -13.52 -21.26 -5.99
N GLN A 7 -13.64 -20.29 -6.90
CA GLN A 7 -12.53 -19.37 -7.19
C GLN A 7 -12.14 -18.54 -5.97
N LYS A 8 -13.12 -18.05 -5.20
CA LYS A 8 -12.86 -17.31 -3.94
C LYS A 8 -12.23 -18.21 -2.88
N GLU A 9 -12.71 -19.43 -2.72
CA GLU A 9 -12.14 -20.40 -1.78
C GLU A 9 -10.69 -20.73 -2.12
N LEU A 10 -10.38 -20.97 -3.40
CA LEU A 10 -9.01 -21.20 -3.86
C LEU A 10 -8.11 -19.98 -3.59
N ALA A 11 -8.58 -18.77 -3.89
CA ALA A 11 -7.83 -17.55 -3.59
C ALA A 11 -7.57 -17.39 -2.09
N ASN A 12 -8.56 -17.69 -1.24
CA ASN A 12 -8.38 -17.66 0.21
C ASN A 12 -7.35 -18.69 0.69
N CYS A 13 -7.40 -19.92 0.20
CA CYS A 13 -6.40 -20.94 0.54
C CYS A 13 -4.99 -20.52 0.14
N CYS A 14 -4.83 -19.90 -1.04
CA CYS A 14 -3.54 -19.36 -1.46
C CYS A 14 -3.07 -18.22 -0.54
N ALA A 15 -3.97 -17.31 -0.16
CA ALA A 15 -3.66 -16.20 0.74
C ALA A 15 -3.24 -16.71 2.13
N GLU A 16 -3.93 -17.70 2.68
CA GLU A 16 -3.59 -18.35 3.95
C GLU A 16 -2.21 -19.02 3.89
N ALA A 17 -1.91 -19.75 2.80
CA ALA A 17 -0.61 -20.39 2.61
C ALA A 17 0.53 -19.36 2.54
N VAL A 18 0.34 -18.24 1.81
CA VAL A 18 1.30 -17.14 1.75
C VAL A 18 1.49 -16.50 3.13
N THR A 19 0.41 -16.22 3.84
CA THR A 19 0.47 -15.65 5.19
C THR A 19 1.23 -16.56 6.14
N GLN A 20 0.98 -17.87 6.09
CA GLN A 20 1.70 -18.85 6.91
C GLN A 20 3.20 -18.86 6.57
N ALA A 21 3.56 -18.83 5.29
CA ALA A 21 4.96 -18.76 4.87
C ALA A 21 5.66 -17.48 5.36
N ILE A 22 4.97 -16.33 5.35
CA ILE A 22 5.47 -15.07 5.90
C ILE A 22 5.74 -15.21 7.42
N LYS A 23 4.81 -15.81 8.16
CA LYS A 23 4.96 -16.03 9.61
C LYS A 23 6.13 -16.96 9.92
N GLU A 24 6.32 -18.01 9.15
CA GLU A 24 7.46 -18.94 9.30
C GLU A 24 8.80 -18.26 8.97
N GLU A 25 8.84 -17.43 7.90
CA GLU A 25 10.02 -16.65 7.54
C GLU A 25 10.39 -15.63 8.62
N MET A 26 9.41 -14.94 9.18
CA MET A 26 9.59 -13.95 10.23
C MET A 26 9.94 -14.62 11.58
N GLY A 27 9.30 -15.74 11.90
CA GLY A 27 9.48 -16.41 13.20
C GLY A 27 9.11 -15.51 14.37
N ASP A 28 9.99 -15.45 15.37
CA ASP A 28 9.80 -14.65 16.60
C ASP A 28 10.49 -13.28 16.56
N CYS A 29 10.82 -12.78 15.36
CA CYS A 29 11.55 -11.53 15.19
C CYS A 29 10.74 -10.30 15.61
N LEU A 30 11.47 -9.22 15.93
CA LEU A 30 10.93 -7.87 16.02
C LEU A 30 10.62 -7.39 14.60
N PHE A 31 9.57 -6.59 14.46
CA PHE A 31 9.12 -6.11 13.15
C PHE A 31 8.69 -4.65 13.16
N SER A 32 8.55 -4.09 11.99
CA SER A 32 7.95 -2.77 11.75
C SER A 32 6.76 -2.94 10.82
N VAL A 33 5.83 -2.01 10.88
CA VAL A 33 4.70 -1.92 9.95
C VAL A 33 4.86 -0.70 9.05
N LEU A 34 4.53 -0.88 7.78
CA LEU A 34 4.31 0.22 6.85
C LEU A 34 2.81 0.21 6.53
N VAL A 35 2.18 1.37 6.70
CA VAL A 35 0.73 1.52 6.51
C VAL A 35 0.47 2.58 5.46
N ASP A 36 -0.43 2.29 4.55
CA ASP A 36 -0.90 3.22 3.54
C ASP A 36 -2.42 3.17 3.43
N GLU A 37 -3.04 4.35 3.30
CA GLU A 37 -4.48 4.47 3.13
C GLU A 37 -4.82 4.74 1.67
N SER A 38 -5.81 4.05 1.17
CA SER A 38 -6.30 4.23 -0.19
C SER A 38 -7.81 4.05 -0.27
N ARG A 39 -8.43 4.76 -1.19
CA ARG A 39 -9.83 4.53 -1.54
C ARG A 39 -9.95 3.56 -2.68
N ASP A 40 -10.84 2.59 -2.55
CA ASP A 40 -11.19 1.74 -3.67
C ASP A 40 -12.13 2.45 -4.67
N ILE A 41 -12.41 1.78 -5.79
CA ILE A 41 -13.32 2.30 -6.83
C ILE A 41 -14.75 2.53 -6.28
N SER A 42 -15.13 1.84 -5.22
CA SER A 42 -16.44 1.97 -4.54
C SER A 42 -16.43 3.03 -3.43
N VAL A 43 -15.37 3.86 -3.37
CA VAL A 43 -15.20 4.93 -2.37
C VAL A 43 -15.13 4.39 -0.92
N LYS A 44 -14.66 3.15 -0.75
CA LYS A 44 -14.41 2.58 0.57
C LYS A 44 -12.96 2.83 0.97
N GLU A 45 -12.78 3.32 2.18
CA GLU A 45 -11.44 3.49 2.75
C GLU A 45 -10.83 2.11 3.06
N GLN A 46 -9.61 1.93 2.60
CA GLN A 46 -8.84 0.70 2.80
C GLN A 46 -7.48 1.04 3.37
N MET A 47 -7.04 0.24 4.31
CA MET A 47 -5.72 0.35 4.92
C MET A 47 -4.90 -0.87 4.50
N ALA A 48 -3.82 -0.63 3.76
CA ALA A 48 -2.83 -1.65 3.40
C ALA A 48 -1.74 -1.73 4.46
N ILE A 49 -1.33 -2.94 4.82
CA ILE A 49 -0.28 -3.18 5.81
C ILE A 49 0.81 -4.05 5.19
N VAL A 50 2.05 -3.57 5.32
CA VAL A 50 3.27 -4.30 4.96
C VAL A 50 4.09 -4.50 6.23
N LEU A 51 4.57 -5.71 6.44
CA LEU A 51 5.54 -6.05 7.50
C LEU A 51 6.95 -5.86 6.98
N ARG A 52 7.81 -5.27 7.80
CA ARG A 52 9.25 -5.17 7.56
C ARG A 52 10.00 -5.77 8.74
N PHE A 53 10.88 -6.73 8.48
CA PHE A 53 11.65 -7.43 9.50
C PHE A 53 13.00 -7.88 8.95
N VAL A 54 13.88 -8.33 9.85
CA VAL A 54 15.17 -8.90 9.47
C VAL A 54 15.08 -10.41 9.60
N ASN A 55 15.34 -11.13 8.51
CA ASN A 55 15.30 -12.58 8.51
C ASN A 55 16.54 -13.19 9.20
N LYS A 56 16.57 -14.52 9.33
CA LYS A 56 17.69 -15.26 9.96
C LYS A 56 19.03 -15.09 9.23
N LYS A 57 19.03 -14.62 7.98
CA LYS A 57 20.24 -14.34 7.20
C LYS A 57 20.77 -12.91 7.38
N GLY A 58 20.06 -12.06 8.15
CA GLY A 58 20.39 -10.65 8.32
C GLY A 58 19.87 -9.75 7.19
N GLU A 59 19.01 -10.25 6.32
CA GLU A 59 18.43 -9.49 5.22
C GLU A 59 17.16 -8.77 5.68
N VAL A 60 17.00 -7.51 5.24
CA VAL A 60 15.76 -6.76 5.45
C VAL A 60 14.70 -7.24 4.46
N ILE A 61 13.60 -7.74 4.98
CA ILE A 61 12.50 -8.33 4.22
C ILE A 61 11.25 -7.47 4.39
N GLU A 62 10.55 -7.23 3.29
CA GLU A 62 9.22 -6.64 3.29
C GLU A 62 8.21 -7.64 2.74
N ARG A 63 7.09 -7.79 3.45
CA ARG A 63 6.00 -8.69 3.07
C ARG A 63 4.66 -7.99 3.22
N PHE A 64 3.88 -8.02 2.17
CA PHE A 64 2.50 -7.54 2.21
C PHE A 64 1.67 -8.48 3.11
N LEU A 65 1.07 -7.92 4.15
CA LEU A 65 0.24 -8.67 5.10
C LEU A 65 -1.21 -8.74 4.62
N GLY A 66 -1.76 -7.62 4.16
CA GLY A 66 -3.13 -7.59 3.68
C GLY A 66 -3.70 -6.17 3.60
N ILE A 67 -4.99 -6.13 3.25
CA ILE A 67 -5.79 -4.91 3.20
C ILE A 67 -6.97 -5.07 4.15
N LYS A 68 -7.24 -4.03 4.95
CA LYS A 68 -8.41 -3.98 5.83
C LYS A 68 -9.28 -2.77 5.48
N HIS A 69 -10.57 -3.03 5.31
CA HIS A 69 -11.54 -1.94 5.18
C HIS A 69 -11.68 -1.22 6.51
N VAL A 70 -11.59 0.10 6.49
CA VAL A 70 -11.81 0.97 7.65
C VAL A 70 -13.08 1.80 7.44
N LYS A 71 -13.84 2.01 8.51
CA LYS A 71 -15.12 2.73 8.41
C LYS A 71 -14.93 4.23 8.22
N ASP A 72 -13.88 4.75 8.82
CA ASP A 72 -13.47 6.15 8.78
C ASP A 72 -11.95 6.24 8.96
N THR A 73 -11.40 7.42 8.73
CA THR A 73 -9.95 7.70 8.79
C THR A 73 -9.53 8.34 10.11
N THR A 74 -10.31 8.17 11.18
CA THR A 74 -9.88 8.62 12.51
C THR A 74 -8.73 7.77 13.02
N SER A 75 -7.84 8.36 13.80
CA SER A 75 -6.67 7.68 14.36
C SER A 75 -7.05 6.46 15.20
N GLU A 76 -8.15 6.54 15.94
CA GLU A 76 -8.69 5.42 16.73
C GLU A 76 -9.17 4.27 15.84
N SER A 77 -9.90 4.58 14.77
CA SER A 77 -10.37 3.57 13.81
C SER A 77 -9.20 2.89 13.10
N LEU A 78 -8.18 3.65 12.71
CA LEU A 78 -6.96 3.14 12.11
C LEU A 78 -6.16 2.27 13.08
N LYS A 79 -5.98 2.73 14.33
CA LYS A 79 -5.34 1.94 15.38
C LYS A 79 -6.06 0.62 15.60
N LYS A 80 -7.38 0.66 15.75
CA LYS A 80 -8.20 -0.53 15.95
C LYS A 80 -8.01 -1.51 14.79
N ALA A 81 -8.11 -1.03 13.55
CA ALA A 81 -7.95 -1.85 12.36
C ALA A 81 -6.55 -2.47 12.27
N LEU A 82 -5.49 -1.71 12.60
CA LEU A 82 -4.11 -2.18 12.65
C LEU A 82 -3.94 -3.28 13.69
N VAL A 83 -4.37 -3.04 14.94
CA VAL A 83 -4.23 -3.98 16.05
C VAL A 83 -5.02 -5.27 15.78
N GLU A 84 -6.26 -5.16 15.28
CA GLU A 84 -7.05 -6.32 14.89
C GLU A 84 -6.34 -7.14 13.81
N MET A 85 -5.82 -6.48 12.75
CA MET A 85 -5.13 -7.19 11.67
C MET A 85 -3.85 -7.88 12.16
N LEU A 86 -3.07 -7.24 13.01
CA LEU A 86 -1.91 -7.88 13.64
C LEU A 86 -2.34 -9.09 14.49
N SER A 87 -3.39 -8.94 15.28
CA SER A 87 -3.93 -10.02 16.15
C SER A 87 -4.45 -11.20 15.34
N ASP A 88 -5.18 -10.96 14.24
CA ASP A 88 -5.71 -11.99 13.33
C ASP A 88 -4.56 -12.86 12.76
N HIS A 89 -3.36 -12.28 12.65
CA HIS A 89 -2.16 -12.96 12.18
C HIS A 89 -1.25 -13.48 13.31
N GLY A 90 -1.66 -13.34 14.57
CA GLY A 90 -0.89 -13.76 15.75
C GLY A 90 0.30 -12.86 16.06
N LEU A 91 0.29 -11.62 15.55
CA LEU A 91 1.31 -10.61 15.81
C LEU A 91 0.88 -9.71 16.96
N VAL A 92 1.85 -9.31 17.78
CA VAL A 92 1.56 -8.48 18.96
C VAL A 92 2.27 -7.12 18.86
N VAL A 93 1.58 -6.06 19.26
CA VAL A 93 2.12 -4.69 19.26
C VAL A 93 3.41 -4.58 20.09
N ALA A 94 3.57 -5.40 21.13
CA ALA A 94 4.79 -5.41 21.96
C ALA A 94 6.09 -5.72 21.19
N LYS A 95 5.99 -6.45 20.06
CA LYS A 95 7.13 -6.75 19.18
C LYS A 95 7.37 -5.71 18.09
N LEU A 96 6.48 -4.73 17.95
CA LEU A 96 6.62 -3.66 17.00
C LEU A 96 7.78 -2.73 17.38
N ARG A 97 8.66 -2.40 16.43
CA ARG A 97 9.80 -1.50 16.63
C ARG A 97 9.78 -0.29 15.72
N GLY A 98 8.98 -0.33 14.69
CA GLY A 98 8.84 0.79 13.77
C GLY A 98 7.44 0.87 13.18
N GLN A 99 7.03 2.07 12.87
CA GLN A 99 5.77 2.38 12.21
C GLN A 99 6.04 3.46 11.16
N GLY A 100 5.72 3.16 9.90
CA GLY A 100 5.98 4.04 8.77
C GLY A 100 4.70 4.36 8.02
N TYR A 101 4.38 5.64 7.85
CA TYR A 101 3.24 6.13 7.08
C TYR A 101 3.47 7.55 6.58
N ASP A 102 2.51 8.08 5.87
CA ASP A 102 2.55 9.45 5.36
C ASP A 102 2.46 10.50 6.49
N GLY A 103 2.48 11.78 6.08
CA GLY A 103 2.41 12.92 6.99
C GLY A 103 1.00 13.43 7.26
N ALA A 104 -0.05 12.66 7.02
CA ALA A 104 -1.42 13.07 7.29
C ALA A 104 -1.67 13.30 8.79
N SER A 105 -2.53 14.23 9.13
CA SER A 105 -2.76 14.65 10.52
C SER A 105 -3.31 13.53 11.42
N ASN A 106 -4.12 12.62 10.86
CA ASN A 106 -4.62 11.42 11.54
C ASN A 106 -3.51 10.39 11.81
N MET A 107 -2.43 10.44 11.03
CA MET A 107 -1.27 9.57 11.18
C MET A 107 -0.25 10.13 12.17
N ILE A 108 0.16 11.40 12.02
CA ILE A 108 1.28 11.99 12.76
C ILE A 108 0.89 13.00 13.85
N GLY A 109 -0.41 13.26 14.03
CA GLY A 109 -0.87 14.25 15.05
C GLY A 109 -0.21 14.04 16.40
N GLU A 110 0.35 15.11 16.97
CA GLU A 110 1.17 15.06 18.18
C GLU A 110 0.40 14.51 19.40
N PHE A 111 -0.90 14.83 19.49
CA PHE A 111 -1.73 14.45 20.62
C PHE A 111 -2.53 13.17 20.37
N ASN A 112 -3.10 13.00 19.19
CA ASN A 112 -4.04 11.93 18.88
C ASN A 112 -3.77 11.24 17.54
N GLY A 113 -2.61 11.44 16.92
CA GLY A 113 -2.26 10.71 15.70
C GLY A 113 -2.01 9.22 15.95
N LEU A 114 -2.18 8.40 14.93
CA LEU A 114 -1.95 6.96 15.00
C LEU A 114 -0.59 6.63 15.64
N GLN A 115 0.47 7.37 15.24
CA GLN A 115 1.81 7.19 15.81
C GLN A 115 1.84 7.33 17.33
N LYS A 116 1.12 8.32 17.87
CA LYS A 116 1.05 8.57 19.30
C LYS A 116 0.29 7.45 20.01
N LEU A 117 -0.87 7.08 19.48
CA LEU A 117 -1.70 6.02 20.04
C LEU A 117 -0.98 4.65 20.09
N ILE A 118 -0.15 4.35 19.11
CA ILE A 118 0.68 3.13 19.12
C ILE A 118 1.84 3.26 20.10
N ARG A 119 2.51 4.42 20.16
CA ARG A 119 3.63 4.64 21.09
C ARG A 119 3.21 4.69 22.55
N ASP A 120 2.00 5.01 22.84
CA ASP A 120 1.45 4.97 24.21
C ASP A 120 1.34 3.51 24.72
N GLU A 121 1.10 2.54 23.83
CA GLU A 121 1.11 1.12 24.15
C GLU A 121 2.53 0.52 24.10
N ASN A 122 3.32 0.95 23.12
CA ASN A 122 4.69 0.46 22.90
C ASN A 122 5.63 1.64 22.58
N PRO A 123 6.34 2.18 23.57
CA PRO A 123 7.27 3.30 23.39
C PRO A 123 8.42 3.03 22.42
N TYR A 124 8.70 1.77 22.13
CA TYR A 124 9.76 1.35 21.21
C TYR A 124 9.34 1.28 19.75
N ALA A 125 8.06 1.51 19.45
CA ALA A 125 7.56 1.60 18.08
C ALA A 125 7.82 3.00 17.50
N PHE A 126 9.03 3.25 17.00
CA PHE A 126 9.43 4.54 16.47
C PHE A 126 8.73 4.83 15.14
N TYR A 127 8.22 6.06 15.01
CA TYR A 127 7.63 6.53 13.77
C TYR A 127 8.68 7.01 12.78
N ILE A 128 8.48 6.63 11.51
CA ILE A 128 9.25 7.13 10.38
C ILE A 128 8.28 7.63 9.31
N HIS A 129 8.46 8.87 8.88
CA HIS A 129 7.70 9.45 7.78
C HIS A 129 8.07 8.78 6.45
N CYS A 130 7.09 8.39 5.66
CA CYS A 130 7.28 7.76 4.36
C CYS A 130 8.17 8.63 3.46
N PHE A 131 9.31 8.09 3.03
CA PHE A 131 10.26 8.83 2.17
C PHE A 131 9.69 9.15 0.79
N ALA A 132 8.83 8.29 0.25
CA ALA A 132 8.15 8.55 -1.02
C ALA A 132 7.24 9.78 -0.90
N HIS A 133 6.50 9.90 0.20
CA HIS A 133 5.67 11.07 0.47
C HIS A 133 6.52 12.34 0.69
N GLN A 134 7.62 12.24 1.46
CA GLN A 134 8.56 13.36 1.64
C GLN A 134 9.14 13.81 0.30
N LEU A 135 9.55 12.88 -0.57
CA LEU A 135 10.04 13.20 -1.91
C LEU A 135 8.96 13.92 -2.73
N GLN A 136 7.73 13.44 -2.70
CA GLN A 136 6.60 14.11 -3.37
C GLN A 136 6.42 15.54 -2.90
N LEU A 137 6.48 15.79 -1.58
CA LEU A 137 6.37 17.14 -1.01
C LEU A 137 7.53 18.04 -1.46
N VAL A 138 8.75 17.52 -1.51
CA VAL A 138 9.93 18.26 -2.00
C VAL A 138 9.77 18.60 -3.47
N VAL A 139 9.43 17.62 -4.31
CA VAL A 139 9.21 17.84 -5.75
C VAL A 139 8.12 18.89 -5.98
N SER A 140 6.99 18.78 -5.28
CA SER A 140 5.90 19.77 -5.39
C SER A 140 6.34 21.18 -5.02
N LYS A 141 7.17 21.32 -3.97
CA LYS A 141 7.71 22.64 -3.58
C LYS A 141 8.77 23.19 -4.54
N CYS A 142 9.67 22.33 -5.02
CA CYS A 142 10.72 22.73 -5.96
C CYS A 142 10.16 23.08 -7.35
N CYS A 143 9.05 22.44 -7.72
CA CYS A 143 8.41 22.61 -9.01
C CYS A 143 7.21 23.58 -8.98
N SER A 144 7.18 24.51 -8.02
CA SER A 144 6.10 25.52 -7.93
C SER A 144 5.94 26.35 -9.21
N SER A 145 7.00 26.53 -9.98
CA SER A 145 6.94 27.13 -11.32
C SER A 145 6.27 26.25 -12.39
N LEU A 146 6.00 24.99 -12.07
CA LEU A 146 5.30 24.02 -12.92
C LEU A 146 3.91 23.64 -12.34
N GLU A 147 3.36 24.50 -11.49
CA GLU A 147 2.09 24.25 -10.81
C GLU A 147 0.96 24.00 -11.83
N ASP A 148 0.88 24.85 -12.86
CA ASP A 148 -0.07 24.68 -13.97
C ASP A 148 0.10 23.32 -14.66
N PHE A 149 1.33 22.86 -14.87
CA PHE A 149 1.59 21.54 -15.47
C PHE A 149 1.03 20.41 -14.61
N PHE A 150 1.28 20.44 -13.29
CA PHE A 150 0.75 19.42 -12.38
C PHE A 150 -0.78 19.48 -12.25
N GLU A 151 -1.37 20.68 -12.28
CA GLU A 151 -2.83 20.85 -12.35
C GLU A 151 -3.41 20.23 -13.62
N TYR A 152 -2.82 20.49 -14.78
CA TYR A 152 -3.26 19.87 -16.03
C TYR A 152 -3.13 18.35 -16.01
N VAL A 153 -2.01 17.81 -15.53
CA VAL A 153 -1.80 16.36 -15.39
C VAL A 153 -2.83 15.76 -14.45
N THR A 154 -3.06 16.36 -13.30
CA THR A 154 -4.05 15.91 -12.31
C THR A 154 -5.46 15.96 -12.89
N SER A 155 -5.82 17.02 -13.62
CA SER A 155 -7.11 17.16 -14.28
C SER A 155 -7.33 16.07 -15.34
N ILE A 156 -6.33 15.77 -16.16
CA ILE A 156 -6.38 14.70 -17.17
C ILE A 156 -6.56 13.34 -16.51
N VAL A 157 -5.74 13.03 -15.49
CA VAL A 157 -5.80 11.76 -14.76
C VAL A 157 -7.16 11.61 -14.09
N SER A 158 -7.62 12.62 -13.37
CA SER A 158 -8.91 12.61 -12.67
C SER A 158 -10.08 12.46 -13.66
N SER A 159 -10.06 13.22 -14.77
CA SER A 159 -11.08 13.11 -15.82
C SER A 159 -11.12 11.73 -16.47
N THR A 160 -9.95 11.10 -16.63
CA THR A 160 -9.86 9.77 -17.24
C THR A 160 -10.33 8.70 -16.26
N SER A 161 -9.90 8.82 -14.98
CA SER A 161 -10.21 7.84 -13.93
C SER A 161 -11.66 7.90 -13.46
N ALA A 162 -12.32 9.05 -13.58
CA ALA A 162 -13.74 9.23 -13.19
C ALA A 162 -14.74 8.49 -14.08
N SER A 163 -14.31 7.86 -15.18
CA SER A 163 -15.20 7.13 -16.08
C SER A 163 -14.57 5.82 -16.55
N CYS A 164 -15.19 4.70 -16.20
CA CYS A 164 -14.78 3.37 -16.68
C CYS A 164 -14.68 3.33 -18.21
N LYS A 165 -15.65 3.91 -18.91
CA LYS A 165 -15.67 3.97 -20.37
C LYS A 165 -14.46 4.72 -20.95
N ARG A 166 -14.05 5.85 -20.35
CA ARG A 166 -12.85 6.59 -20.77
C ARG A 166 -11.57 5.83 -20.48
N LYS A 167 -11.50 5.21 -19.32
CA LYS A 167 -10.37 4.36 -18.92
C LYS A 167 -10.19 3.17 -19.88
N ASP A 168 -11.27 2.46 -20.19
CA ASP A 168 -11.26 1.33 -21.11
C ASP A 168 -10.86 1.74 -22.53
N LEU A 169 -11.37 2.88 -23.00
CA LEU A 169 -10.99 3.43 -24.30
C LEU A 169 -9.51 3.82 -24.35
N LEU A 170 -8.97 4.41 -23.30
CA LEU A 170 -7.56 4.77 -23.18
C LEU A 170 -6.67 3.52 -23.20
N LEU A 171 -7.02 2.50 -22.41
CA LEU A 171 -6.31 1.23 -22.39
C LEU A 171 -6.33 0.52 -23.75
N HIS A 172 -7.48 0.53 -24.42
CA HIS A 172 -7.60 -0.04 -25.75
C HIS A 172 -6.70 0.68 -26.77
N LYS A 173 -6.74 2.02 -26.80
CA LYS A 173 -5.86 2.81 -27.67
C LYS A 173 -4.37 2.63 -27.37
N HIS A 174 -4.03 2.57 -26.08
CA HIS A 174 -2.66 2.32 -25.66
C HIS A 174 -2.17 0.95 -26.14
N ARG A 175 -2.99 -0.08 -26.01
CA ARG A 175 -2.69 -1.43 -26.51
C ARG A 175 -2.46 -1.46 -28.03
N LEU A 176 -3.31 -0.80 -28.79
CA LEU A 176 -3.16 -0.69 -30.26
C LEU A 176 -1.86 0.03 -30.64
N ASN A 177 -1.54 1.12 -29.95
CA ASN A 177 -0.28 1.84 -30.17
C ASN A 177 0.96 0.99 -29.85
N LEU A 178 0.92 0.23 -28.75
CA LEU A 178 2.00 -0.69 -28.39
C LEU A 178 2.19 -1.80 -29.45
N LEU A 179 1.10 -2.38 -29.96
CA LEU A 179 1.14 -3.38 -31.01
C LEU A 179 1.74 -2.80 -32.30
N SER A 180 1.31 -1.63 -32.72
CA SER A 180 1.87 -0.94 -33.89
C SER A 180 3.35 -0.65 -33.75
N LYS A 181 3.82 -0.24 -32.55
CA LYS A 181 5.23 0.02 -32.27
C LYS A 181 6.07 -1.25 -32.21
N LEU A 182 5.50 -2.38 -31.77
CA LEU A 182 6.13 -3.68 -31.84
C LEU A 182 6.26 -4.17 -33.28
N GLU A 183 5.22 -3.99 -34.10
CA GLU A 183 5.21 -4.38 -35.50
C GLU A 183 6.18 -3.53 -36.33
N SER A 184 6.32 -2.24 -36.02
CA SER A 184 7.29 -1.35 -36.68
C SER A 184 8.73 -1.54 -36.21
N GLY A 185 8.98 -2.34 -35.17
CA GLY A 185 10.30 -2.54 -34.58
C GLY A 185 10.81 -1.35 -33.75
N GLU A 186 9.99 -0.34 -33.49
CA GLU A 186 10.33 0.84 -32.68
C GLU A 186 10.55 0.47 -31.21
N ILE A 187 9.85 -0.55 -30.73
CA ILE A 187 10.06 -1.15 -29.39
C ILE A 187 10.22 -2.67 -29.52
N SER A 188 11.12 -3.25 -28.73
CA SER A 188 11.26 -4.70 -28.64
C SER A 188 10.45 -5.26 -27.48
N SER A 189 9.85 -6.46 -27.68
CA SER A 189 9.27 -7.20 -26.56
C SER A 189 10.42 -7.62 -25.63
N GLY A 190 10.55 -6.98 -24.47
CA GLY A 190 11.53 -7.37 -23.48
C GLY A 190 11.30 -8.81 -23.05
N ARG A 191 12.35 -9.66 -23.07
CA ARG A 191 12.30 -10.95 -22.37
C ARG A 191 12.11 -10.62 -20.89
N GLY A 192 10.96 -10.98 -20.33
CA GLY A 192 10.79 -10.98 -18.89
C GLY A 192 11.96 -11.76 -18.27
N LYS A 193 12.65 -11.18 -17.31
CA LYS A 193 13.60 -11.92 -16.49
C LYS A 193 12.82 -13.04 -15.81
N GLN A 194 13.20 -14.27 -16.13
CA GLN A 194 12.78 -15.46 -15.37
C GLN A 194 13.35 -15.39 -13.96
#